data_d09d426dcfc3c55028223d3cd7ed32ca
#
_entry.id   d09d426dcfc3c55028223d3cd7ed32ca
#
_cell.length_a   1.000
_cell.length_b   1.000
_cell.length_c   1.000
_cell.angle_alpha   90.00
_cell.angle_beta   90.00
_cell.angle_gamma   90.00
#
_symmetry.space_group_name_H-M   'P 1'
#
loop_
_entity.id
_entity.type
_entity.pdbx_description
1 polymer ?
#
loop_
_entity_poly.entity_id
_entity_poly.type
_entity_poly.pdbx_seq_one_letter_code
_entity_poly.pdbx_strand_id
1 'polypeptide(L)'
;DPLSDIYMPEDTQNPEWAAKWVLCTPEALRKINGQGFASAAYYSARDIRQTNGRPLGIIQSAWGGTRAEAWTSLAALKAEPKLKRYVDLYEKNVRINPEVVANYKQRKAEFDVAIKKWNNTVGKEWDEAQKEWAIEVKKAQAAGLPIPEKPKPSSPRPSDPPKPNGGNNGPTNLFNAMINPLIPLSIKGVIWYQG
;
A
#
# COMPACT_ATOMS: atom_id res chain seq x y z
N ASP A 1 -23.07 5.14 1.13
CA ASP A 1 -23.10 3.69 1.39
C ASP A 1 -22.42 3.44 2.75
N PRO A 2 -23.16 2.94 3.79
CA PRO A 2 -22.58 2.70 5.12
C PRO A 2 -21.39 1.72 5.09
N LEU A 3 -21.15 1.07 3.97
CA LEU A 3 -20.01 0.18 3.76
C LEU A 3 -18.75 0.94 3.31
N SER A 4 -18.89 2.16 2.76
CA SER A 4 -17.74 2.95 2.33
C SER A 4 -16.81 3.29 3.51
N ASP A 5 -17.36 3.59 4.68
CA ASP A 5 -16.60 3.97 5.87
C ASP A 5 -15.77 2.82 6.47
N ILE A 6 -16.16 1.56 6.15
CA ILE A 6 -15.43 0.36 6.60
C ILE A 6 -14.42 -0.08 5.54
N TYR A 7 -14.62 0.29 4.28
CA TYR A 7 -13.93 -0.25 3.11
C TYR A 7 -12.95 0.71 2.44
N MET A 8 -13.01 1.99 2.80
CA MET A 8 -11.89 2.87 2.49
C MET A 8 -10.72 2.38 3.32
N PRO A 9 -9.58 2.06 2.74
CA PRO A 9 -8.37 1.91 3.53
C PRO A 9 -8.25 3.19 4.36
N GLU A 10 -8.25 3.09 5.69
CA GLU A 10 -8.07 4.24 6.59
C GLU A 10 -6.84 5.06 6.19
N ASP A 11 -5.89 4.39 5.58
CA ASP A 11 -4.67 4.97 5.00
C ASP A 11 -4.93 5.93 3.83
N THR A 12 -6.04 5.80 3.09
CA THR A 12 -6.38 6.76 2.02
C THR A 12 -7.02 8.05 2.55
N GLN A 13 -7.50 8.03 3.79
CA GLN A 13 -8.01 9.20 4.51
C GLN A 13 -6.90 9.92 5.29
N ASN A 14 -5.70 9.36 5.38
CA ASN A 14 -4.58 10.06 5.99
C ASN A 14 -4.26 11.30 5.14
N PRO A 15 -4.39 12.54 5.70
CA PRO A 15 -4.09 13.78 4.96
C PRO A 15 -2.67 13.81 4.38
N GLU A 16 -1.74 13.07 4.97
CA GLU A 16 -0.37 12.92 4.46
C GLU A 16 -0.30 12.11 3.16
N TRP A 17 -1.30 11.25 2.91
CA TRP A 17 -1.41 10.41 1.71
C TRP A 17 -2.43 10.94 0.70
N ALA A 18 -3.06 12.08 1.01
CA ALA A 18 -3.96 12.72 0.07
C ALA A 18 -3.22 13.02 -1.23
N ALA A 19 -3.69 12.41 -2.33
CA ALA A 19 -3.10 12.58 -3.64
C ALA A 19 -3.10 14.07 -4.03
N LYS A 20 -1.91 14.63 -4.20
CA LYS A 20 -1.72 16.01 -4.65
C LYS A 20 -0.90 16.02 -5.92
N TRP A 21 -1.30 16.86 -6.87
CA TRP A 21 -0.47 17.11 -8.02
C TRP A 21 0.81 17.82 -7.60
N VAL A 22 1.94 17.25 -7.98
CA VAL A 22 3.25 17.84 -7.73
C VAL A 22 4.06 17.86 -9.01
N LEU A 23 4.96 18.82 -9.14
CA LEU A 23 5.91 18.83 -10.25
C LEU A 23 6.83 17.61 -10.14
N CYS A 24 7.08 16.96 -11.29
CA CYS A 24 7.93 15.78 -11.35
C CYS A 24 9.41 16.20 -11.28
N THR A 25 9.85 16.67 -10.10
CA THR A 25 11.26 16.99 -9.82
C THR A 25 11.81 15.99 -8.80
N PRO A 26 13.13 15.72 -8.80
CA PRO A 26 13.75 14.84 -7.83
C PRO A 26 13.44 15.21 -6.36
N GLU A 27 13.33 16.50 -6.05
CA GLU A 27 13.04 17.02 -4.72
C GLU A 27 11.59 16.73 -4.32
N ALA A 28 10.64 16.97 -5.23
CA ALA A 28 9.21 16.71 -4.96
C ALA A 28 8.96 15.21 -4.82
N LEU A 29 9.55 14.40 -5.70
CA LEU A 29 9.39 12.94 -5.65
C LEU A 29 9.99 12.32 -4.38
N ARG A 30 11.11 12.82 -3.88
CA ARG A 30 11.68 12.36 -2.60
C ARG A 30 10.78 12.65 -1.40
N LYS A 31 9.95 13.69 -1.46
CA LYS A 31 8.98 14.02 -0.41
C LYS A 31 7.73 13.13 -0.43
N ILE A 32 7.45 12.48 -1.56
CA ILE A 32 6.34 11.54 -1.71
C ILE A 32 6.88 10.13 -1.40
N ASN A 33 6.69 9.63 -0.20
CA ASN A 33 7.05 8.27 0.24
C ASN A 33 8.54 7.87 0.08
N GLY A 34 9.42 8.80 -0.28
CA GLY A 34 10.84 8.53 -0.51
C GLY A 34 11.18 7.63 -1.71
N GLN A 35 10.18 7.15 -2.46
CA GLN A 35 10.37 6.18 -3.55
C GLN A 35 10.06 6.72 -4.96
N GLY A 36 9.28 7.80 -5.07
CA GLY A 36 8.87 8.34 -6.36
C GLY A 36 7.88 7.45 -7.12
N PHE A 37 7.84 7.59 -8.44
CA PHE A 37 7.00 6.77 -9.33
C PHE A 37 7.70 5.47 -9.73
N ALA A 38 6.91 4.45 -10.12
CA ALA A 38 7.42 3.25 -10.77
C ALA A 38 8.25 3.64 -12.01
N SER A 39 9.43 3.05 -12.16
CA SER A 39 10.38 3.39 -13.22
C SER A 39 9.75 3.27 -14.61
N ALA A 40 8.97 2.23 -14.87
CA ALA A 40 8.26 2.05 -16.13
C ALA A 40 7.35 3.24 -16.45
N ALA A 41 6.57 3.74 -15.49
CA ALA A 41 5.69 4.88 -15.68
C ALA A 41 6.48 6.17 -15.91
N TYR A 42 7.53 6.40 -15.14
CA TYR A 42 8.36 7.60 -15.26
C TYR A 42 9.05 7.69 -16.62
N TYR A 43 9.75 6.63 -17.03
CA TYR A 43 10.49 6.64 -18.29
C TYR A 43 9.59 6.70 -19.51
N SER A 44 8.47 5.95 -19.51
CA SER A 44 7.47 6.04 -20.58
C SER A 44 6.88 7.45 -20.71
N ALA A 45 6.52 8.07 -19.59
CA ALA A 45 5.99 9.43 -19.60
C ALA A 45 7.02 10.46 -20.07
N ARG A 46 8.29 10.31 -19.67
CA ARG A 46 9.38 11.16 -20.12
C ARG A 46 9.55 11.09 -21.65
N ASP A 47 9.59 9.88 -22.20
CA ASP A 47 9.81 9.67 -23.63
C ASP A 47 8.61 10.17 -24.45
N ILE A 48 7.38 9.94 -24.00
CA ILE A 48 6.16 10.50 -24.62
C ILE A 48 6.22 12.04 -24.61
N ARG A 49 6.59 12.64 -23.48
CA ARG A 49 6.70 14.10 -23.38
C ARG A 49 7.78 14.67 -24.30
N GLN A 50 8.93 14.02 -24.38
CA GLN A 50 10.03 14.43 -25.28
C GLN A 50 9.59 14.37 -26.74
N THR A 51 8.84 13.34 -27.13
CA THR A 51 8.35 13.16 -28.50
C THR A 51 7.25 14.16 -28.87
N ASN A 52 6.30 14.42 -27.94
CA ASN A 52 5.08 15.17 -28.24
C ASN A 52 5.16 16.65 -27.81
N GLY A 53 6.12 17.05 -26.99
CA GLY A 53 6.28 18.40 -26.47
C GLY A 53 5.15 18.86 -25.53
N ARG A 54 4.19 18.00 -25.18
CA ARG A 54 3.01 18.34 -24.38
C ARG A 54 3.19 18.01 -22.91
N PRO A 55 2.60 18.79 -22.00
CA PRO A 55 2.53 18.42 -20.59
C PRO A 55 1.86 17.03 -20.42
N LEU A 56 2.39 16.23 -19.51
CA LEU A 56 1.88 14.90 -19.20
C LEU A 56 1.78 14.73 -17.68
N GLY A 57 0.62 14.27 -17.20
CA GLY A 57 0.40 13.90 -15.81
C GLY A 57 0.45 12.38 -15.64
N ILE A 58 1.02 11.93 -14.52
CA ILE A 58 1.06 10.51 -14.13
C ILE A 58 0.25 10.34 -12.86
N ILE A 59 -0.67 9.38 -12.85
CA ILE A 59 -1.37 8.93 -11.66
C ILE A 59 -0.89 7.52 -11.37
N GLN A 60 -0.33 7.30 -10.18
CA GLN A 60 0.07 5.97 -9.73
C GLN A 60 -0.96 5.45 -8.74
N SER A 61 -1.60 4.33 -9.09
CA SER A 61 -2.49 3.57 -8.23
C SER A 61 -1.91 2.16 -8.10
N ALA A 62 -1.21 1.90 -7.00
CA ALA A 62 -0.49 0.65 -6.78
C ALA A 62 -0.40 0.34 -5.29
N TRP A 63 -0.49 -0.94 -4.96
CA TRP A 63 -0.28 -1.46 -3.61
C TRP A 63 0.40 -2.83 -3.69
N GLY A 64 1.67 -2.88 -3.33
CA GLY A 64 2.46 -4.10 -3.40
C GLY A 64 1.95 -5.21 -2.48
N GLY A 65 2.12 -6.47 -2.90
CA GLY A 65 1.70 -7.65 -2.11
C GLY A 65 0.19 -7.87 -2.05
N THR A 66 -0.57 -7.32 -3.00
CA THR A 66 -2.03 -7.47 -3.05
C THR A 66 -2.48 -8.39 -4.17
N ARG A 67 -3.64 -9.01 -3.98
CA ARG A 67 -4.20 -10.02 -4.89
C ARG A 67 -4.99 -9.38 -6.02
N ALA A 68 -5.01 -10.01 -7.20
CA ALA A 68 -5.72 -9.50 -8.38
C ALA A 68 -7.22 -9.29 -8.16
N GLU A 69 -7.87 -10.18 -7.41
CA GLU A 69 -9.30 -10.05 -7.09
C GLU A 69 -9.65 -8.80 -6.29
N ALA A 70 -8.70 -8.23 -5.54
CA ALA A 70 -8.90 -6.97 -4.83
C ALA A 70 -8.99 -5.77 -5.80
N TRP A 71 -8.36 -5.88 -6.97
CA TRP A 71 -8.34 -4.87 -8.04
C TRP A 71 -9.40 -5.10 -9.11
N THR A 72 -10.24 -6.11 -8.95
CA THR A 72 -11.26 -6.48 -9.94
C THR A 72 -12.63 -5.98 -9.51
N SER A 73 -13.38 -5.37 -10.43
CA SER A 73 -14.75 -4.93 -10.14
C SER A 73 -15.68 -6.12 -9.85
N LEU A 74 -16.70 -5.90 -9.03
CA LEU A 74 -17.69 -6.94 -8.75
C LEU A 74 -18.39 -7.42 -10.01
N ALA A 75 -18.65 -6.52 -10.96
CA ALA A 75 -19.25 -6.85 -12.24
C ALA A 75 -18.37 -7.82 -13.04
N ALA A 76 -17.07 -7.56 -13.11
CA ALA A 76 -16.11 -8.43 -13.78
C ALA A 76 -15.97 -9.80 -13.08
N LEU A 77 -15.96 -9.83 -11.74
CA LEU A 77 -15.94 -11.10 -10.99
C LEU A 77 -17.20 -11.93 -11.26
N LYS A 78 -18.38 -11.29 -11.36
CA LYS A 78 -19.64 -11.96 -11.65
C LYS A 78 -19.76 -12.46 -13.10
N ALA A 79 -19.08 -11.80 -14.03
CA ALA A 79 -19.11 -12.18 -15.44
C ALA A 79 -18.34 -13.47 -15.75
N GLU A 80 -17.42 -13.90 -14.89
CA GLU A 80 -16.61 -15.11 -15.07
C GLU A 80 -16.98 -16.18 -14.02
N PRO A 81 -17.68 -17.27 -14.42
CA PRO A 81 -18.15 -18.29 -13.48
C PRO A 81 -17.02 -18.96 -12.65
N LYS A 82 -15.81 -19.02 -13.18
CA LYS A 82 -14.64 -19.56 -12.46
C LYS A 82 -14.23 -18.72 -11.29
N LEU A 83 -14.66 -17.46 -11.25
CA LEU A 83 -14.36 -16.51 -10.17
C LEU A 83 -15.46 -16.44 -9.10
N LYS A 84 -16.48 -17.29 -9.18
CA LYS A 84 -17.61 -17.34 -8.24
C LYS A 84 -17.17 -17.34 -6.77
N ARG A 85 -16.09 -18.05 -6.43
CA ARG A 85 -15.54 -18.08 -5.06
C ARG A 85 -15.23 -16.68 -4.49
N TYR A 86 -14.81 -15.75 -5.33
CA TYR A 86 -14.50 -14.39 -4.90
C TYR A 86 -15.77 -13.54 -4.75
N VAL A 87 -16.79 -13.81 -5.55
CA VAL A 87 -18.12 -13.21 -5.39
C VAL A 87 -18.72 -13.66 -4.06
N ASP A 88 -18.67 -14.95 -3.75
CA ASP A 88 -19.18 -15.51 -2.49
C ASP A 88 -18.43 -14.91 -1.28
N LEU A 89 -17.11 -14.74 -1.41
CA LEU A 89 -16.29 -14.11 -0.37
C LEU A 89 -16.65 -12.62 -0.21
N TYR A 90 -16.84 -11.90 -1.30
CA TYR A 90 -17.29 -10.51 -1.26
C TYR A 90 -18.64 -10.38 -0.55
N GLU A 91 -19.63 -11.20 -0.92
CA GLU A 91 -20.96 -11.19 -0.31
C GLU A 91 -20.92 -11.54 1.19
N LYS A 92 -20.05 -12.47 1.58
CA LYS A 92 -19.80 -12.78 3.00
C LYS A 92 -19.22 -11.56 3.72
N ASN A 93 -18.25 -10.88 3.12
CA ASN A 93 -17.61 -9.71 3.69
C ASN A 93 -18.58 -8.52 3.84
N VAL A 94 -19.49 -8.32 2.89
CA VAL A 94 -20.50 -7.25 2.92
C VAL A 94 -21.55 -7.50 4.01
N ARG A 95 -21.82 -8.76 4.37
CA ARG A 95 -22.77 -9.14 5.43
C ARG A 95 -22.13 -9.26 6.80
N ILE A 96 -21.03 -8.56 7.05
CA ILE A 96 -20.33 -8.65 8.33
C ILE A 96 -21.22 -8.18 9.48
N ASN A 97 -21.30 -9.02 10.53
CA ASN A 97 -22.02 -8.71 11.75
C ASN A 97 -21.48 -7.43 12.40
N PRO A 98 -22.35 -6.48 12.83
CA PRO A 98 -21.93 -5.27 13.54
C PRO A 98 -21.05 -5.52 14.77
N GLU A 99 -21.23 -6.63 15.48
CA GLU A 99 -20.37 -7.02 16.60
C GLU A 99 -18.93 -7.30 16.18
N VAL A 100 -18.74 -7.93 15.01
CA VAL A 100 -17.40 -8.20 14.47
C VAL A 100 -16.70 -6.90 14.15
N VAL A 101 -17.43 -5.92 13.62
CA VAL A 101 -16.91 -4.57 13.32
C VAL A 101 -16.54 -3.84 14.60
N ALA A 102 -17.40 -3.88 15.62
CA ALA A 102 -17.12 -3.24 16.91
C ALA A 102 -15.88 -3.84 17.58
N ASN A 103 -15.76 -5.17 17.58
CA ASN A 103 -14.58 -5.87 18.09
C ASN A 103 -13.30 -5.51 17.34
N TYR A 104 -13.38 -5.42 16.00
CA TYR A 104 -12.24 -4.95 15.20
C TYR A 104 -11.83 -3.53 15.57
N LYS A 105 -12.77 -2.59 15.69
CA LYS A 105 -12.48 -1.20 16.06
C LYS A 105 -11.78 -1.12 17.42
N GLN A 106 -12.24 -1.88 18.41
CA GLN A 106 -11.59 -1.94 19.71
C GLN A 106 -10.16 -2.47 19.60
N ARG A 107 -9.96 -3.62 18.96
CA ARG A 107 -8.62 -4.22 18.76
C ARG A 107 -7.69 -3.34 17.96
N LYS A 108 -8.22 -2.58 17.00
CA LYS A 108 -7.46 -1.62 16.22
C LYS A 108 -6.97 -0.44 17.09
N ALA A 109 -7.82 0.09 17.95
CA ALA A 109 -7.44 1.14 18.90
C ALA A 109 -6.34 0.65 19.88
N GLU A 110 -6.46 -0.56 20.40
CA GLU A 110 -5.43 -1.18 21.24
C GLU A 110 -4.11 -1.35 20.50
N PHE A 111 -4.17 -1.82 19.24
CA PHE A 111 -3.00 -1.93 18.38
C PHE A 111 -2.34 -0.57 18.12
N ASP A 112 -3.10 0.48 17.83
CA ASP A 112 -2.56 1.81 17.52
C ASP A 112 -1.79 2.41 18.71
N VAL A 113 -2.26 2.17 19.93
CA VAL A 113 -1.52 2.52 21.14
C VAL A 113 -0.24 1.67 21.28
N ALA A 114 -0.35 0.36 21.09
CA ALA A 114 0.78 -0.56 21.23
C ALA A 114 1.86 -0.32 20.18
N ILE A 115 1.49 -0.10 18.92
CA ILE A 115 2.47 0.16 17.85
C ILE A 115 3.16 1.50 18.00
N LYS A 116 2.43 2.54 18.46
CA LYS A 116 3.02 3.83 18.76
C LYS A 116 4.05 3.73 19.89
N LYS A 117 3.72 2.99 20.95
CA LYS A 117 4.68 2.74 22.05
C LYS A 117 5.89 1.98 21.54
N TRP A 118 5.69 0.91 20.78
CA TRP A 118 6.77 0.09 20.23
C TRP A 118 7.69 0.90 19.31
N ASN A 119 7.14 1.68 18.39
CA ASN A 119 7.90 2.54 17.48
C ASN A 119 8.76 3.58 18.23
N ASN A 120 8.25 4.11 19.35
CA ASN A 120 8.95 5.12 20.14
C ASN A 120 10.03 4.56 21.10
N THR A 121 10.07 3.25 21.31
CA THR A 121 11.02 2.56 22.18
C THR A 121 11.85 1.56 21.37
N VAL A 122 11.43 0.31 21.35
CA VAL A 122 12.13 -0.80 20.69
C VAL A 122 12.39 -0.53 19.20
N GLY A 123 11.43 0.10 18.51
CA GLY A 123 11.57 0.45 17.09
C GLY A 123 12.76 1.39 16.85
N LYS A 124 12.90 2.43 17.68
CA LYS A 124 14.04 3.36 17.57
C LYS A 124 15.37 2.67 17.82
N GLU A 125 15.45 1.91 18.91
CA GLU A 125 16.67 1.17 19.26
C GLU A 125 17.06 0.20 18.12
N TRP A 126 16.07 -0.48 17.55
CA TRP A 126 16.30 -1.40 16.45
C TRP A 126 16.72 -0.67 15.16
N ASP A 127 16.13 0.48 14.84
CA ASP A 127 16.52 1.30 13.67
C ASP A 127 17.97 1.81 13.80
N GLU A 128 18.39 2.19 15.00
CA GLU A 128 19.77 2.58 15.27
C GLU A 128 20.72 1.39 15.11
N ALA A 129 20.39 0.26 15.69
CA ALA A 129 21.17 -0.97 15.55
C ALA A 129 21.28 -1.44 14.09
N GLN A 130 20.23 -1.27 13.29
CA GLN A 130 20.28 -1.59 11.85
C GLN A 130 21.21 -0.64 11.07
N LYS A 131 21.25 0.64 11.42
CA LYS A 131 22.17 1.61 10.80
C LYS A 131 23.63 1.27 11.13
N GLU A 132 23.94 0.95 12.37
CA GLU A 132 25.27 0.52 12.82
C GLU A 132 25.67 -0.78 12.11
N TRP A 133 24.78 -1.76 12.09
CA TRP A 133 25.00 -3.02 11.39
C TRP A 133 25.28 -2.82 9.90
N ALA A 134 24.56 -1.91 9.22
CA ALA A 134 24.80 -1.62 7.81
C ALA A 134 26.19 -1.02 7.55
N ILE A 135 26.74 -0.26 8.49
CA ILE A 135 28.12 0.25 8.43
C ILE A 135 29.12 -0.90 8.61
N GLU A 136 28.88 -1.78 9.57
CA GLU A 136 29.73 -2.94 9.82
C GLU A 136 29.75 -3.92 8.64
N VAL A 137 28.58 -4.17 8.01
CA VAL A 137 28.49 -4.98 6.78
C VAL A 137 29.41 -4.42 5.69
N LYS A 138 29.38 -3.09 5.46
CA LYS A 138 30.25 -2.47 4.44
C LYS A 138 31.73 -2.62 4.78
N LYS A 139 32.11 -2.48 6.05
CA LYS A 139 33.48 -2.68 6.51
C LYS A 139 33.94 -4.13 6.33
N ALA A 140 33.08 -5.09 6.72
CA ALA A 140 33.36 -6.52 6.58
C ALA A 140 33.53 -6.92 5.10
N GLN A 141 32.64 -6.43 4.23
CA GLN A 141 32.73 -6.66 2.78
C GLN A 141 34.03 -6.11 2.18
N ALA A 142 34.42 -4.89 2.56
CA ALA A 142 35.66 -4.28 2.09
C ALA A 142 36.93 -5.01 2.58
N ALA A 143 36.86 -5.64 3.76
CA ALA A 143 37.97 -6.39 4.36
C ALA A 143 37.96 -7.88 4.00
N GLY A 144 36.98 -8.38 3.23
CA GLY A 144 36.82 -9.83 2.94
C GLY A 144 36.49 -10.67 4.17
N LEU A 145 35.89 -10.06 5.20
CA LEU A 145 35.50 -10.73 6.44
C LEU A 145 34.06 -11.24 6.39
N PRO A 146 33.69 -12.21 7.25
CA PRO A 146 32.30 -12.66 7.37
C PRO A 146 31.35 -11.52 7.73
N ILE A 147 30.16 -11.52 7.12
CA ILE A 147 29.12 -10.53 7.40
C ILE A 147 28.56 -10.76 8.81
N PRO A 148 28.49 -9.72 9.68
CA PRO A 148 27.94 -9.83 11.02
C PRO A 148 26.45 -10.18 11.00
N GLU A 149 25.96 -10.86 12.04
CA GLU A 149 24.55 -11.23 12.15
C GLU A 149 23.66 -9.97 12.23
N LYS A 150 22.52 -10.01 11.49
CA LYS A 150 21.57 -8.90 11.47
C LYS A 150 20.90 -8.75 12.85
N PRO A 151 20.84 -7.52 13.42
CA PRO A 151 20.19 -7.30 14.71
C PRO A 151 18.69 -7.60 14.63
N LYS A 152 18.16 -8.11 15.73
CA LYS A 152 16.72 -8.36 15.92
C LYS A 152 16.19 -7.41 16.99
N PRO A 153 14.91 -6.99 16.88
CA PRO A 153 14.31 -6.16 17.92
C PRO A 153 14.19 -6.95 19.24
N SER A 154 14.32 -6.26 20.36
CA SER A 154 14.23 -6.85 21.72
C SER A 154 12.84 -7.39 22.07
N SER A 155 11.81 -6.91 21.38
CA SER A 155 10.45 -7.47 21.45
C SER A 155 9.79 -7.49 20.07
N PRO A 156 8.87 -8.43 19.81
CA PRO A 156 8.19 -8.50 18.52
C PRO A 156 7.35 -7.24 18.28
N ARG A 157 7.31 -6.81 17.03
CA ARG A 157 6.44 -5.71 16.62
C ARG A 157 4.97 -6.14 16.76
N PRO A 158 4.11 -5.31 17.37
CA PRO A 158 2.67 -5.58 17.39
C PRO A 158 2.12 -5.83 15.99
N SER A 159 1.21 -6.80 15.87
CA SER A 159 0.56 -7.15 14.59
C SER A 159 -0.79 -6.46 14.47
N ASP A 160 -1.07 -5.88 13.31
CA ASP A 160 -2.37 -5.28 13.01
C ASP A 160 -3.48 -6.35 13.06
N PRO A 161 -4.61 -6.11 13.75
CA PRO A 161 -5.70 -7.05 13.75
C PRO A 161 -6.26 -7.25 12.33
N PRO A 162 -6.62 -8.48 11.94
CA PRO A 162 -7.15 -8.75 10.61
C PRO A 162 -8.45 -7.97 10.38
N LYS A 163 -8.50 -7.24 9.26
CA LYS A 163 -9.70 -6.49 8.86
C LYS A 163 -10.84 -7.45 8.51
N PRO A 164 -12.07 -7.21 9.01
CA PRO A 164 -13.21 -8.11 8.80
C PRO A 164 -13.52 -8.39 7.32
N ASN A 165 -13.31 -7.39 6.47
CA ASN A 165 -13.55 -7.45 5.02
C ASN A 165 -12.38 -7.99 4.18
N GLY A 166 -11.34 -8.55 4.81
CA GLY A 166 -10.14 -9.00 4.13
C GLY A 166 -9.11 -7.89 3.83
N GLY A 167 -9.40 -6.65 4.24
CA GLY A 167 -8.50 -5.50 4.06
C GLY A 167 -8.14 -5.26 2.59
N ASN A 168 -6.89 -4.90 2.34
CA ASN A 168 -6.36 -4.67 0.99
C ASN A 168 -6.33 -5.91 0.07
N ASN A 169 -6.62 -7.10 0.61
CA ASN A 169 -6.73 -8.34 -0.16
C ASN A 169 -8.19 -8.83 -0.30
N GLY A 170 -9.16 -8.12 0.28
CA GLY A 170 -10.57 -8.44 0.08
C GLY A 170 -10.99 -8.20 -1.38
N PRO A 171 -11.81 -9.10 -1.97
CA PRO A 171 -12.28 -8.91 -3.34
C PRO A 171 -12.91 -7.53 -3.54
N THR A 172 -12.58 -6.87 -4.63
CA THR A 172 -13.04 -5.53 -5.05
C THR A 172 -12.59 -4.35 -4.18
N ASN A 173 -12.00 -4.56 -3.01
CA ASN A 173 -11.71 -3.47 -2.08
C ASN A 173 -10.79 -2.39 -2.67
N LEU A 174 -9.70 -2.79 -3.31
CA LEU A 174 -8.79 -1.83 -3.95
C LEU A 174 -9.36 -1.26 -5.26
N PHE A 175 -10.16 -2.04 -5.99
CA PHE A 175 -10.90 -1.50 -7.13
C PHE A 175 -11.80 -0.35 -6.68
N ASN A 176 -12.60 -0.56 -5.66
CA ASN A 176 -13.55 0.45 -5.18
C ASN A 176 -12.85 1.69 -4.59
N ALA A 177 -11.73 1.50 -3.88
CA ALA A 177 -11.02 2.59 -3.21
C ALA A 177 -10.04 3.34 -4.12
N MET A 178 -9.39 2.67 -5.06
CA MET A 178 -8.24 3.22 -5.78
C MET A 178 -8.42 3.30 -7.30
N ILE A 179 -9.33 2.53 -7.89
CA ILE A 179 -9.59 2.56 -9.33
C ILE A 179 -10.91 3.25 -9.65
N ASN A 180 -11.99 2.87 -8.97
CA ASN A 180 -13.32 3.40 -9.23
C ASN A 180 -13.41 4.93 -9.14
N PRO A 181 -12.74 5.62 -8.18
CA PRO A 181 -12.71 7.08 -8.14
C PRO A 181 -12.00 7.73 -9.34
N LEU A 182 -11.15 6.98 -10.05
CA LEU A 182 -10.42 7.47 -11.22
C LEU A 182 -11.20 7.29 -12.53
N ILE A 183 -12.24 6.45 -12.57
CA ILE A 183 -13.01 6.15 -13.79
C ILE A 183 -13.59 7.41 -14.46
N PRO A 184 -14.07 8.44 -13.73
CA PRO A 184 -14.57 9.66 -14.37
C PRO A 184 -13.49 10.52 -15.05
N LEU A 185 -12.20 10.24 -14.80
CA LEU A 185 -11.10 11.02 -15.35
C LEU A 185 -10.83 10.62 -16.81
N SER A 186 -10.71 11.62 -17.68
CA SER A 186 -10.25 11.39 -19.06
C SER A 186 -8.75 11.11 -19.06
N ILE A 187 -8.37 9.85 -19.16
CA ILE A 187 -6.98 9.39 -19.25
C ILE A 187 -6.65 8.97 -20.69
N LYS A 188 -5.40 9.10 -21.10
CA LYS A 188 -4.94 8.76 -22.46
C LYS A 188 -4.43 7.32 -22.56
N GLY A 189 -4.05 6.72 -21.47
CA GLY A 189 -3.57 5.35 -21.44
C GLY A 189 -3.36 4.85 -20.02
N VAL A 190 -3.18 3.54 -19.92
CA VAL A 190 -2.90 2.83 -18.66
C VAL A 190 -1.64 1.98 -18.88
N ILE A 191 -0.73 2.05 -17.93
CA ILE A 191 0.40 1.13 -17.85
C ILE A 191 0.09 0.13 -16.74
N TRP A 192 0.00 -1.14 -17.11
CA TRP A 192 -0.17 -2.22 -16.14
C TRP A 192 1.19 -2.88 -15.88
N TYR A 193 1.60 -2.87 -14.63
CA TYR A 193 2.81 -3.54 -14.19
C TYR A 193 2.49 -4.37 -12.94
N GLN A 194 2.61 -5.68 -13.06
CA GLN A 194 2.37 -6.63 -11.99
C GLN A 194 3.52 -7.64 -11.95
N GLY A 195 4.13 -7.82 -10.80
CA GLY A 195 5.19 -8.77 -10.54
C GLY A 195 5.06 -9.39 -9.17
#